data_5e2f8304874b834cbd71abe22a3d8508
#
_entry.id   5e2f8304874b834cbd71abe22a3d8508
#
_cell.length_a   1.000
_cell.length_b   1.000
_cell.length_c   1.000
_cell.angle_alpha   90.00
_cell.angle_beta   90.00
_cell.angle_gamma   90.00
#
_symmetry.space_group_name_H-M   'P 1'
#
loop_
_entity.id
_entity.type
_entity.pdbx_description
1 polymer ?
#
loop_
_entity_poly.entity_id
_entity_poly.type
_entity_poly.pdbx_seq_one_letter_code
_entity_poly.pdbx_strand_id
1 'polypeptide(L)'
;MTHRIYNFTAGPCTLPLAVLESAQAELLDFQGCGMSVLEISHRSKRFEAVHEETLALAQELIAAPADFQPLLLPGGAHQQFDMIPLNLLADGGSAAYINSGIWAEKALKEAQRVGDAREIWTGRDSGFTTLPDALPPLPADCRYLYLTSNETISGVQYRDYPTAAVPLVIDASSDYYTRAIPWERCAIVYGGVQKNLAPAGLALVFVRRDLIKDYPRVPKFLTYAAHAAANSLFNTPPTWQIYMLNKVLHWIKDSGGIAHFESESIAKSGLLYDYIDHSNYYQNDVPPAYRSRTNVTFRTPSPELDTRFWQEAEPQGFAGLKGHKLLGGIRASIYNAMPIAGVEALIDYMQTVAAKNA
;
A
#
# COMPACT_ATOMS: atom_id res chain seq x y z
N MET A 1 5.43 30.96 1.87
CA MET A 1 5.25 29.53 2.27
C MET A 1 3.95 29.05 1.63
N THR A 2 4.00 27.92 0.96
CA THR A 2 2.80 27.30 0.36
C THR A 2 1.89 26.81 1.48
N HIS A 3 0.64 27.28 1.54
CA HIS A 3 -0.34 26.78 2.49
C HIS A 3 -0.71 25.34 2.09
N ARG A 4 -0.43 24.36 2.96
CA ARG A 4 -0.82 22.96 2.74
C ARG A 4 -1.76 22.52 3.85
N ILE A 5 -2.85 21.86 3.44
CA ILE A 5 -3.79 21.21 4.34
C ILE A 5 -3.28 19.80 4.69
N TYR A 6 -3.77 19.22 5.79
CA TYR A 6 -3.52 17.84 6.16
C TYR A 6 -4.42 16.90 5.35
N ASN A 7 -3.79 16.16 4.44
CA ASN A 7 -4.50 15.23 3.57
C ASN A 7 -4.45 13.80 4.12
N PHE A 8 -5.55 13.34 4.69
CA PHE A 8 -5.74 11.99 5.23
C PHE A 8 -6.33 11.00 4.23
N THR A 9 -6.33 11.31 2.94
CA THR A 9 -6.86 10.43 1.89
C THR A 9 -6.09 9.11 1.85
N ALA A 10 -6.82 8.01 1.67
CA ALA A 10 -6.21 6.69 1.62
C ALA A 10 -5.43 6.37 0.34
N GLY A 11 -5.65 7.15 -0.71
CA GLY A 11 -4.94 7.05 -1.98
C GLY A 11 -5.73 7.64 -3.15
N PRO A 12 -5.09 8.52 -3.99
CA PRO A 12 -3.73 9.05 -3.81
C PRO A 12 -3.57 9.80 -2.50
N CYS A 13 -2.42 9.60 -1.84
CA CYS A 13 -2.16 10.15 -0.52
C CYS A 13 -1.34 11.46 -0.57
N THR A 14 -1.07 12.01 0.61
CA THR A 14 -0.08 13.08 0.79
C THR A 14 1.30 12.63 0.31
N LEU A 15 2.04 13.51 -0.35
CA LEU A 15 3.45 13.32 -0.73
C LEU A 15 4.34 14.26 0.10
N PRO A 16 5.62 13.91 0.33
CA PRO A 16 6.55 14.79 1.03
C PRO A 16 6.69 16.12 0.30
N LEU A 17 6.66 17.25 1.04
CA LEU A 17 6.77 18.57 0.43
C LEU A 17 8.10 18.73 -0.33
N ALA A 18 9.21 18.29 0.26
CA ALA A 18 10.51 18.35 -0.37
C ALA A 18 10.58 17.61 -1.72
N VAL A 19 9.86 16.48 -1.84
CA VAL A 19 9.73 15.74 -3.10
C VAL A 19 8.96 16.56 -4.14
N LEU A 20 7.87 17.20 -3.75
CA LEU A 20 7.08 18.03 -4.66
C LEU A 20 7.84 19.28 -5.12
N GLU A 21 8.59 19.93 -4.23
CA GLU A 21 9.44 21.07 -4.54
C GLU A 21 10.59 20.70 -5.48
N SER A 22 11.24 19.56 -5.23
CA SER A 22 12.27 19.02 -6.13
C SER A 22 11.69 18.70 -7.51
N ALA A 23 10.52 18.07 -7.58
CA ALA A 23 9.84 17.78 -8.84
C ALA A 23 9.40 19.06 -9.57
N GLN A 24 8.93 20.08 -8.86
CA GLN A 24 8.59 21.38 -9.44
C GLN A 24 9.81 22.06 -10.06
N ALA A 25 10.97 22.01 -9.40
CA ALA A 25 12.19 22.61 -9.92
C ALA A 25 12.69 21.94 -11.21
N GLU A 26 12.47 20.64 -11.36
CA GLU A 26 12.89 19.86 -12.54
C GLU A 26 11.79 19.70 -13.60
N LEU A 27 10.58 20.23 -13.35
CA LEU A 27 9.43 19.99 -14.22
C LEU A 27 9.61 20.53 -15.65
N LEU A 28 10.24 21.69 -15.80
CA LEU A 28 10.47 22.31 -17.11
C LEU A 28 11.84 21.95 -17.71
N ASP A 29 12.82 21.67 -16.88
CA ASP A 29 14.19 21.38 -17.32
C ASP A 29 14.83 20.32 -16.41
N PHE A 30 14.67 19.06 -16.78
CA PHE A 30 15.20 17.94 -16.03
C PHE A 30 16.73 17.91 -16.12
N GLN A 31 17.42 18.20 -15.01
CA GLN A 31 18.89 18.17 -14.91
C GLN A 31 19.60 19.01 -15.98
N GLY A 32 19.05 20.16 -16.36
CA GLY A 32 19.66 21.07 -17.33
C GLY A 32 19.70 20.56 -18.77
N CYS A 33 18.80 19.64 -19.14
CA CYS A 33 18.78 19.07 -20.50
C CYS A 33 17.89 19.82 -21.50
N GLY A 34 17.18 20.87 -21.05
CA GLY A 34 16.28 21.65 -21.89
C GLY A 34 14.93 20.96 -22.17
N MET A 35 14.61 19.87 -21.47
CA MET A 35 13.34 19.16 -21.60
C MET A 35 12.79 18.80 -20.23
N SER A 36 11.44 18.76 -20.13
CA SER A 36 10.77 18.20 -18.97
C SER A 36 11.03 16.69 -18.82
N VAL A 37 11.06 16.19 -17.59
CA VAL A 37 11.07 14.74 -17.33
C VAL A 37 9.86 14.03 -17.99
N LEU A 38 8.76 14.75 -18.21
CA LEU A 38 7.56 14.23 -18.90
C LEU A 38 7.76 14.00 -20.40
N GLU A 39 8.74 14.67 -21.00
CA GLU A 39 9.02 14.61 -22.43
C GLU A 39 10.20 13.68 -22.77
N ILE A 40 10.96 13.26 -21.74
CA ILE A 40 12.15 12.42 -21.95
C ILE A 40 11.74 11.01 -22.34
N SER A 41 12.30 10.53 -23.44
CA SER A 41 12.08 9.14 -23.88
C SER A 41 12.55 8.15 -22.80
N HIS A 42 11.70 7.16 -22.51
CA HIS A 42 12.06 6.06 -21.59
C HIS A 42 13.24 5.20 -22.09
N ARG A 43 13.66 5.37 -23.35
CA ARG A 43 14.84 4.70 -23.94
C ARG A 43 16.08 5.59 -23.95
N SER A 44 16.01 6.78 -23.38
CA SER A 44 17.18 7.65 -23.23
C SER A 44 18.02 7.22 -22.05
N LYS A 45 19.34 7.40 -22.13
CA LYS A 45 20.27 7.13 -21.02
C LYS A 45 19.91 7.88 -19.73
N ARG A 46 19.30 9.08 -19.86
CA ARG A 46 18.88 9.88 -18.71
C ARG A 46 17.73 9.19 -17.95
N PHE A 47 16.71 8.71 -18.66
CA PHE A 47 15.61 8.01 -18.02
C PHE A 47 16.03 6.62 -17.55
N GLU A 48 16.84 5.91 -18.33
CA GLU A 48 17.42 4.61 -17.96
C GLU A 48 18.12 4.70 -16.60
N ALA A 49 18.93 5.74 -16.37
CA ALA A 49 19.60 5.97 -15.09
C ALA A 49 18.59 6.16 -13.93
N VAL A 50 17.53 6.96 -14.11
CA VAL A 50 16.47 7.13 -13.10
C VAL A 50 15.78 5.79 -12.82
N HIS A 51 15.49 5.02 -13.88
CA HIS A 51 14.78 3.75 -13.77
C HIS A 51 15.62 2.69 -13.01
N GLU A 52 16.88 2.54 -13.40
CA GLU A 52 17.81 1.59 -12.75
C GLU A 52 18.04 1.96 -11.28
N GLU A 53 18.29 3.24 -11.00
CA GLU A 53 18.43 3.73 -9.63
C GLU A 53 17.16 3.48 -8.81
N THR A 54 15.97 3.68 -9.40
CA THR A 54 14.69 3.42 -8.72
C THR A 54 14.57 1.96 -8.30
N LEU A 55 14.90 1.01 -9.20
CA LEU A 55 14.87 -0.42 -8.89
C LEU A 55 15.89 -0.79 -7.80
N ALA A 56 17.11 -0.24 -7.89
CA ALA A 56 18.16 -0.48 -6.91
C ALA A 56 17.79 0.06 -5.52
N LEU A 57 17.34 1.31 -5.43
CA LEU A 57 16.86 1.91 -4.17
C LEU A 57 15.66 1.18 -3.59
N ALA A 58 14.71 0.77 -4.45
CA ALA A 58 13.56 0.01 -4.01
C ALA A 58 14.00 -1.30 -3.35
N GLN A 59 14.93 -2.03 -3.94
CA GLN A 59 15.45 -3.28 -3.39
C GLN A 59 16.27 -3.06 -2.12
N GLU A 60 17.17 -2.07 -2.11
CA GLU A 60 18.02 -1.72 -0.97
C GLU A 60 17.19 -1.38 0.26
N LEU A 61 16.26 -0.42 0.12
CA LEU A 61 15.52 0.14 1.26
C LEU A 61 14.62 -0.86 1.96
N ILE A 62 14.00 -1.79 1.22
CA ILE A 62 13.14 -2.81 1.82
C ILE A 62 13.92 -4.10 2.17
N ALA A 63 15.24 -4.07 2.00
CA ALA A 63 16.15 -5.20 2.22
C ALA A 63 15.70 -6.48 1.47
N ALA A 64 15.21 -6.32 0.24
CA ALA A 64 14.81 -7.47 -0.56
C ALA A 64 16.04 -8.26 -1.02
N PRO A 65 16.10 -9.59 -0.80
CA PRO A 65 17.24 -10.42 -1.20
C PRO A 65 17.47 -10.43 -2.72
N ALA A 66 18.67 -10.80 -3.15
CA ALA A 66 19.06 -10.83 -4.56
C ALA A 66 18.30 -11.87 -5.41
N ASP A 67 17.68 -12.86 -4.78
CA ASP A 67 16.81 -13.83 -5.42
C ASP A 67 15.39 -13.31 -5.70
N PHE A 68 15.08 -12.07 -5.32
CA PHE A 68 13.89 -11.36 -5.75
C PHE A 68 14.18 -10.38 -6.88
N GLN A 69 13.33 -10.39 -7.89
CA GLN A 69 13.36 -9.44 -9.02
C GLN A 69 12.40 -8.29 -8.73
N PRO A 70 12.88 -7.04 -8.55
CA PRO A 70 12.01 -5.87 -8.53
C PRO A 70 11.49 -5.59 -9.93
N LEU A 71 10.20 -5.24 -10.01
CA LEU A 71 9.50 -4.88 -11.24
C LEU A 71 8.66 -3.62 -11.01
N LEU A 72 8.69 -2.71 -11.98
CA LEU A 72 7.83 -1.52 -12.05
C LEU A 72 6.78 -1.74 -13.13
N LEU A 73 5.53 -2.01 -12.71
CA LEU A 73 4.47 -2.43 -13.62
C LEU A 73 3.37 -1.36 -13.72
N PRO A 74 2.89 -1.02 -14.94
CA PRO A 74 1.76 -0.11 -15.09
C PRO A 74 0.47 -0.73 -14.55
N GLY A 75 -0.58 0.09 -14.29
CA GLY A 75 -1.91 -0.39 -13.90
C GLY A 75 -2.18 -0.44 -12.39
N GLY A 76 -1.15 -0.46 -11.54
CA GLY A 76 -1.28 -0.50 -10.08
C GLY A 76 -1.66 -1.88 -9.51
N ALA A 77 -2.04 -1.92 -8.21
CA ALA A 77 -2.25 -3.17 -7.48
C ALA A 77 -3.38 -4.07 -8.04
N HIS A 78 -4.42 -3.50 -8.63
CA HIS A 78 -5.51 -4.29 -9.21
C HIS A 78 -5.04 -5.24 -10.30
N GLN A 79 -4.09 -4.82 -11.15
CA GLN A 79 -3.56 -5.69 -12.19
C GLN A 79 -2.85 -6.93 -11.61
N GLN A 80 -2.32 -6.82 -10.38
CA GLN A 80 -1.67 -7.96 -9.73
C GLN A 80 -2.67 -9.02 -9.27
N PHE A 81 -3.94 -8.66 -9.05
CA PHE A 81 -4.99 -9.64 -8.74
C PHE A 81 -5.18 -10.67 -9.86
N ASP A 82 -4.94 -10.25 -11.12
CA ASP A 82 -4.98 -11.12 -12.30
C ASP A 82 -3.61 -11.74 -12.58
N MET A 83 -2.53 -10.92 -12.56
CA MET A 83 -1.19 -11.37 -12.94
C MET A 83 -0.66 -12.48 -12.03
N ILE A 84 -0.88 -12.39 -10.72
CA ILE A 84 -0.41 -13.37 -9.75
C ILE A 84 -0.94 -14.78 -10.06
N PRO A 85 -2.26 -15.01 -10.10
CA PRO A 85 -2.78 -16.34 -10.41
C PRO A 85 -2.47 -16.79 -11.85
N LEU A 86 -2.45 -15.88 -12.83
CA LEU A 86 -2.04 -16.20 -14.20
C LEU A 86 -0.62 -16.75 -14.28
N ASN A 87 0.31 -16.28 -13.44
CA ASN A 87 1.70 -16.74 -13.43
C ASN A 87 1.95 -17.88 -12.46
N LEU A 88 1.32 -17.92 -11.29
CA LEU A 88 1.62 -18.92 -10.27
C LEU A 88 0.75 -20.18 -10.39
N LEU A 89 -0.42 -20.11 -11.05
CA LEU A 89 -1.32 -21.26 -11.27
C LEU A 89 -1.33 -21.76 -12.72
N ALA A 90 -0.48 -21.21 -13.59
CA ALA A 90 -0.40 -21.62 -15.00
C ALA A 90 -0.10 -23.10 -15.21
N ASP A 91 0.69 -23.71 -14.31
CA ASP A 91 1.05 -25.14 -14.29
C ASP A 91 0.08 -25.97 -13.41
N GLY A 92 -1.07 -25.42 -13.03
CA GLY A 92 -2.04 -26.06 -12.14
C GLY A 92 -1.69 -25.92 -10.66
N GLY A 93 -2.44 -26.64 -9.82
CA GLY A 93 -2.44 -26.48 -8.36
C GLY A 93 -3.49 -25.47 -7.91
N SER A 94 -3.54 -25.24 -6.61
CA SER A 94 -4.47 -24.31 -6.00
C SER A 94 -3.76 -23.16 -5.28
N ALA A 95 -4.49 -22.14 -4.89
CA ALA A 95 -4.04 -21.05 -4.02
C ALA A 95 -4.97 -20.88 -2.84
N ALA A 96 -4.40 -20.60 -1.68
CA ALA A 96 -5.15 -20.31 -0.46
C ALA A 96 -5.22 -18.80 -0.23
N TYR A 97 -6.39 -18.30 0.15
CA TYR A 97 -6.63 -16.88 0.39
C TYR A 97 -7.19 -16.66 1.79
N ILE A 98 -6.59 -15.72 2.53
CA ILE A 98 -7.17 -15.18 3.76
C ILE A 98 -7.95 -13.93 3.38
N ASN A 99 -9.27 -14.01 3.44
CA ASN A 99 -10.16 -12.90 3.14
C ASN A 99 -10.33 -11.99 4.37
N SER A 100 -9.33 -11.14 4.59
CA SER A 100 -9.28 -10.20 5.71
C SER A 100 -10.07 -8.90 5.49
N GLY A 101 -10.58 -8.68 4.27
CA GLY A 101 -11.30 -7.46 3.94
C GLY A 101 -11.60 -7.32 2.46
N ILE A 102 -12.01 -6.12 2.08
CA ILE A 102 -12.53 -5.84 0.72
C ILE A 102 -11.44 -6.01 -0.35
N TRP A 103 -10.17 -5.70 -0.02
CA TRP A 103 -9.08 -5.86 -0.98
C TRP A 103 -8.73 -7.33 -1.17
N ALA A 104 -8.64 -8.10 -0.09
CA ALA A 104 -8.44 -9.54 -0.15
C ALA A 104 -9.59 -10.25 -0.89
N GLU A 105 -10.85 -9.83 -0.64
CA GLU A 105 -12.02 -10.36 -1.34
C GLU A 105 -11.98 -10.12 -2.86
N LYS A 106 -11.56 -8.93 -3.29
CA LYS A 106 -11.40 -8.62 -4.72
C LYS A 106 -10.31 -9.47 -5.36
N ALA A 107 -9.15 -9.59 -4.70
CA ALA A 107 -8.07 -10.41 -5.20
C ALA A 107 -8.48 -11.89 -5.33
N LEU A 108 -9.20 -12.42 -4.34
CA LEU A 108 -9.76 -13.78 -4.38
C LEU A 108 -10.72 -13.96 -5.57
N LYS A 109 -11.65 -13.03 -5.77
CA LYS A 109 -12.62 -13.10 -6.88
C LYS A 109 -11.96 -13.10 -8.25
N GLU A 110 -10.94 -12.29 -8.47
CA GLU A 110 -10.20 -12.31 -9.74
C GLU A 110 -9.37 -13.59 -9.88
N ALA A 111 -8.72 -14.06 -8.82
CA ALA A 111 -7.99 -15.32 -8.85
C ALA A 111 -8.88 -16.53 -9.17
N GLN A 112 -10.12 -16.55 -8.66
CA GLN A 112 -11.11 -17.60 -8.95
C GLN A 112 -11.56 -17.65 -10.43
N ARG A 113 -11.40 -16.56 -11.17
CA ARG A 113 -11.65 -16.52 -12.62
C ARG A 113 -10.53 -17.18 -13.43
N VAL A 114 -9.33 -17.21 -12.85
CA VAL A 114 -8.12 -17.65 -13.52
C VAL A 114 -7.79 -19.10 -13.16
N GLY A 115 -8.00 -19.51 -11.91
CA GLY A 115 -7.58 -20.83 -11.42
C GLY A 115 -8.30 -21.24 -10.14
N ASP A 116 -7.83 -22.33 -9.51
CA ASP A 116 -8.38 -22.86 -8.27
C ASP A 116 -7.88 -22.03 -7.07
N ALA A 117 -8.57 -20.92 -6.80
CA ALA A 117 -8.33 -20.08 -5.63
C ALA A 117 -9.40 -20.30 -4.57
N ARG A 118 -8.97 -20.68 -3.36
CA ARG A 118 -9.84 -21.10 -2.26
C ARG A 118 -9.76 -20.13 -1.08
N GLU A 119 -10.92 -19.64 -0.62
CA GLU A 119 -11.02 -18.93 0.65
C GLU A 119 -10.86 -19.96 1.79
N ILE A 120 -9.77 -19.84 2.55
CA ILE A 120 -9.53 -20.74 3.70
C ILE A 120 -9.95 -20.11 5.02
N TRP A 121 -10.11 -18.79 5.04
CA TRP A 121 -10.58 -18.01 6.18
C TRP A 121 -11.23 -16.71 5.70
N THR A 122 -12.20 -16.23 6.45
CA THR A 122 -12.88 -14.96 6.18
C THR A 122 -13.16 -14.18 7.45
N GLY A 123 -12.97 -12.86 7.40
CA GLY A 123 -13.32 -11.92 8.45
C GLY A 123 -14.77 -11.41 8.38
N ARG A 124 -15.62 -11.93 7.48
CA ARG A 124 -17.00 -11.42 7.31
C ARG A 124 -17.82 -11.42 8.58
N ASP A 125 -17.71 -12.48 9.39
CA ASP A 125 -18.51 -12.62 10.62
C ASP A 125 -18.13 -11.57 11.68
N SER A 126 -16.89 -11.08 11.66
CA SER A 126 -16.43 -9.98 12.51
C SER A 126 -16.63 -8.59 11.88
N GLY A 127 -17.25 -8.50 10.69
CA GLY A 127 -17.27 -7.23 9.93
C GLY A 127 -15.89 -6.80 9.44
N PHE A 128 -14.98 -7.76 9.22
CA PHE A 128 -13.59 -7.51 8.82
C PHE A 128 -12.77 -6.71 9.84
N THR A 129 -13.02 -6.92 11.13
CA THR A 129 -12.28 -6.27 12.24
C THR A 129 -11.21 -7.16 12.86
N THR A 130 -11.11 -8.42 12.46
CA THR A 130 -10.16 -9.40 12.99
C THR A 130 -9.36 -10.10 11.91
N LEU A 131 -8.33 -10.83 12.31
CA LEU A 131 -7.52 -11.75 11.51
C LEU A 131 -7.59 -13.16 12.13
N PRO A 132 -7.21 -14.23 11.41
CA PRO A 132 -7.20 -15.58 11.98
C PRO A 132 -6.16 -15.69 13.10
N ASP A 133 -6.56 -16.23 14.25
CA ASP A 133 -5.65 -16.52 15.38
C ASP A 133 -4.65 -17.64 15.04
N ALA A 134 -5.08 -18.58 14.20
CA ALA A 134 -4.25 -19.64 13.66
C ALA A 134 -4.54 -19.85 12.18
N LEU A 135 -3.51 -20.22 11.43
CA LEU A 135 -3.66 -20.50 9.99
C LEU A 135 -4.50 -21.78 9.81
N PRO A 136 -5.63 -21.72 9.07
CA PRO A 136 -6.38 -22.92 8.72
C PRO A 136 -5.57 -23.88 7.85
N PRO A 137 -5.96 -25.17 7.76
CA PRO A 137 -5.32 -26.14 6.89
C PRO A 137 -5.28 -25.68 5.44
N LEU A 138 -4.11 -25.83 4.81
CA LEU A 138 -3.93 -25.50 3.40
C LEU A 138 -4.34 -26.69 2.50
N PRO A 139 -4.84 -26.43 1.28
CA PRO A 139 -5.01 -27.47 0.26
C PRO A 139 -3.69 -28.22 0.00
N ALA A 140 -3.78 -29.53 -0.26
CA ALA A 140 -2.61 -30.38 -0.46
C ALA A 140 -1.74 -29.97 -1.67
N ASP A 141 -2.35 -29.39 -2.70
CA ASP A 141 -1.74 -28.90 -3.93
C ASP A 141 -1.52 -27.38 -3.95
N CYS A 142 -1.57 -26.74 -2.77
CA CYS A 142 -1.45 -25.31 -2.63
C CYS A 142 -0.08 -24.79 -3.08
N ARG A 143 -0.07 -23.80 -3.96
CA ARG A 143 1.13 -23.14 -4.50
C ARG A 143 1.56 -21.93 -3.68
N TYR A 144 0.61 -21.18 -3.14
CA TYR A 144 0.87 -19.99 -2.35
C TYR A 144 -0.29 -19.66 -1.40
N LEU A 145 0.04 -18.93 -0.36
CA LEU A 145 -0.94 -18.30 0.54
C LEU A 145 -0.97 -16.79 0.27
N TYR A 146 -2.13 -16.29 -0.15
CA TYR A 146 -2.36 -14.86 -0.35
C TYR A 146 -2.90 -14.19 0.90
N LEU A 147 -2.36 -13.01 1.20
CA LEU A 147 -2.88 -12.12 2.24
C LEU A 147 -2.69 -10.64 1.87
N THR A 148 -3.56 -9.78 2.39
CA THR A 148 -3.41 -8.33 2.39
C THR A 148 -2.82 -7.92 3.76
N SER A 149 -1.61 -7.38 3.76
CA SER A 149 -0.87 -7.09 5.00
C SER A 149 -1.55 -6.05 5.87
N ASN A 150 -2.23 -5.10 5.24
CA ASN A 150 -3.00 -4.03 5.86
C ASN A 150 -4.25 -3.70 5.04
N GLU A 151 -5.42 -3.94 5.60
CA GLU A 151 -6.70 -3.61 5.00
C GLU A 151 -7.02 -2.13 5.19
N THR A 152 -6.81 -1.36 4.14
CA THR A 152 -6.97 0.11 4.12
C THR A 152 -8.37 0.58 4.53
N ILE A 153 -9.39 -0.25 4.32
CA ILE A 153 -10.80 0.11 4.49
C ILE A 153 -11.26 -0.12 5.92
N SER A 154 -10.96 -1.30 6.48
CA SER A 154 -11.34 -1.66 7.85
C SER A 154 -10.33 -1.22 8.91
N GLY A 155 -9.09 -0.93 8.52
CA GLY A 155 -8.03 -0.58 9.46
C GLY A 155 -7.44 -1.78 10.20
N VAL A 156 -7.50 -2.97 9.58
CA VAL A 156 -6.93 -4.21 10.12
C VAL A 156 -5.56 -4.46 9.50
N GLN A 157 -4.58 -4.83 10.32
CA GLN A 157 -3.20 -5.08 9.90
C GLN A 157 -2.61 -6.30 10.61
N TYR A 158 -1.90 -7.13 9.89
CA TYR A 158 -1.05 -8.16 10.47
C TYR A 158 0.10 -7.52 11.26
N ARG A 159 0.24 -7.82 12.55
CA ARG A 159 1.45 -7.48 13.32
C ARG A 159 2.58 -8.41 12.93
N ASP A 160 2.30 -9.69 12.99
CA ASP A 160 3.21 -10.75 12.55
C ASP A 160 2.59 -11.47 11.36
N TYR A 161 3.41 -11.71 10.35
CA TYR A 161 2.97 -12.47 9.20
C TYR A 161 2.83 -13.97 9.55
N PRO A 162 1.82 -14.67 9.04
CA PRO A 162 1.66 -16.09 9.35
C PRO A 162 2.83 -16.92 8.81
N THR A 163 3.15 -18.01 9.49
CA THR A 163 4.05 -19.05 9.00
C THR A 163 3.21 -20.12 8.31
N ALA A 164 3.50 -20.37 7.03
CA ALA A 164 2.78 -21.33 6.21
C ALA A 164 3.76 -22.37 5.61
N ALA A 165 3.23 -23.55 5.25
CA ALA A 165 4.00 -24.57 4.54
C ALA A 165 4.27 -24.21 3.06
N VAL A 166 3.62 -23.16 2.55
CA VAL A 166 3.78 -22.63 1.20
C VAL A 166 4.19 -21.15 1.27
N PRO A 167 4.83 -20.62 0.22
CA PRO A 167 5.27 -19.23 0.25
C PRO A 167 4.09 -18.24 0.25
N LEU A 168 4.32 -17.06 0.84
CA LEU A 168 3.35 -15.99 0.93
C LEU A 168 3.34 -15.14 -0.34
N VAL A 169 2.15 -14.72 -0.73
CA VAL A 169 1.92 -13.60 -1.65
C VAL A 169 1.28 -12.48 -0.86
N ILE A 170 1.96 -11.33 -0.78
CA ILE A 170 1.59 -10.23 0.10
C ILE A 170 1.21 -8.99 -0.72
N ASP A 171 -0.05 -8.55 -0.58
CA ASP A 171 -0.43 -7.18 -0.93
C ASP A 171 -0.06 -6.25 0.23
N ALA A 172 1.02 -5.51 0.06
CA ALA A 172 1.50 -4.53 1.02
C ALA A 172 1.11 -3.08 0.66
N SER A 173 0.19 -2.87 -0.24
CA SER A 173 -0.09 -1.54 -0.83
C SER A 173 -0.24 -0.42 0.20
N SER A 174 -0.82 -0.66 1.37
CA SER A 174 -1.11 0.40 2.35
C SER A 174 -0.18 0.44 3.56
N ASP A 175 0.77 -0.48 3.65
CA ASP A 175 1.86 -0.45 4.63
C ASP A 175 3.25 -0.72 3.99
N TYR A 176 3.34 -0.56 2.66
CA TYR A 176 4.58 -0.75 1.92
C TYR A 176 5.61 0.30 2.34
N TYR A 177 6.84 -0.12 2.60
CA TYR A 177 7.93 0.74 3.11
C TYR A 177 7.64 1.42 4.46
N THR A 178 6.76 0.82 5.28
CA THR A 178 6.56 1.25 6.67
C THR A 178 7.13 0.28 7.69
N ARG A 179 7.47 -0.94 7.27
CA ARG A 179 8.01 -2.00 8.13
C ARG A 179 8.72 -3.08 7.34
N ALA A 180 9.45 -3.97 8.04
CA ALA A 180 10.16 -5.09 7.44
C ALA A 180 9.21 -6.13 6.81
N ILE A 181 9.70 -6.81 5.78
CA ILE A 181 9.05 -7.93 5.07
C ILE A 181 9.77 -9.24 5.42
N PRO A 182 9.06 -10.34 5.68
CA PRO A 182 9.66 -11.66 5.95
C PRO A 182 10.01 -12.37 4.64
N TRP A 183 11.05 -11.88 3.94
CA TRP A 183 11.42 -12.29 2.58
C TRP A 183 11.60 -13.81 2.43
N GLU A 184 12.15 -14.48 3.46
CA GLU A 184 12.38 -15.91 3.48
C GLU A 184 11.10 -16.77 3.34
N ARG A 185 9.93 -16.14 3.60
CA ARG A 185 8.60 -16.79 3.48
C ARG A 185 7.85 -16.37 2.24
N CYS A 186 8.37 -15.41 1.45
CA CYS A 186 7.62 -14.78 0.38
C CYS A 186 7.86 -15.44 -1.00
N ALA A 187 6.83 -15.46 -1.82
CA ALA A 187 6.86 -15.68 -3.27
C ALA A 187 6.86 -14.37 -4.02
N ILE A 188 5.88 -13.51 -3.67
CA ILE A 188 5.66 -12.19 -4.26
C ILE A 188 5.27 -11.22 -3.14
N VAL A 189 5.87 -10.02 -3.18
CA VAL A 189 5.44 -8.87 -2.39
C VAL A 189 5.18 -7.72 -3.35
N TYR A 190 4.04 -7.08 -3.24
CA TYR A 190 3.70 -5.99 -4.14
C TYR A 190 2.88 -4.90 -3.45
N GLY A 191 2.84 -3.74 -4.09
CA GLY A 191 1.99 -2.64 -3.68
C GLY A 191 1.71 -1.66 -4.79
N GLY A 192 0.49 -1.13 -4.80
CA GLY A 192 0.16 0.05 -5.58
C GLY A 192 0.79 1.29 -4.93
N VAL A 193 1.62 2.01 -5.69
CA VAL A 193 2.45 3.09 -5.13
C VAL A 193 1.66 4.30 -4.61
N GLN A 194 0.40 4.49 -5.05
CA GLN A 194 -0.41 5.67 -4.74
C GLN A 194 -0.82 5.84 -3.27
N LYS A 195 -0.54 4.85 -2.42
CA LYS A 195 -0.86 4.92 -1.00
C LYS A 195 0.29 5.50 -0.18
N ASN A 196 1.53 5.06 -0.41
CA ASN A 196 2.65 5.45 0.43
C ASN A 196 3.91 5.93 -0.31
N LEU A 197 3.99 5.78 -1.65
CA LEU A 197 5.26 5.91 -2.35
C LEU A 197 5.28 6.91 -3.52
N ALA A 198 4.20 7.01 -4.32
CA ALA A 198 4.22 7.82 -5.54
C ALA A 198 2.79 8.15 -6.03
N PRO A 199 2.61 8.93 -7.12
CA PRO A 199 1.32 9.07 -7.79
C PRO A 199 0.75 7.75 -8.31
N ALA A 200 -0.58 7.71 -8.53
CA ALA A 200 -1.29 6.53 -9.04
C ALA A 200 -0.83 6.10 -10.44
N GLY A 201 -1.00 4.80 -10.76
CA GLY A 201 -0.76 4.25 -12.11
C GLY A 201 0.43 3.28 -12.20
N LEU A 202 1.09 2.98 -11.08
CA LEU A 202 2.24 2.09 -11.00
C LEU A 202 2.06 1.09 -9.85
N ALA A 203 2.53 -0.14 -10.04
CA ALA A 203 2.79 -1.11 -8.98
C ALA A 203 4.29 -1.41 -8.90
N LEU A 204 4.81 -1.46 -7.68
CA LEU A 204 6.13 -2.01 -7.38
C LEU A 204 5.94 -3.44 -6.89
N VAL A 205 6.56 -4.38 -7.59
CA VAL A 205 6.39 -5.84 -7.37
C VAL A 205 7.75 -6.48 -7.23
N PHE A 206 7.93 -7.30 -6.18
CA PHE A 206 9.08 -8.17 -6.02
C PHE A 206 8.64 -9.60 -6.23
N VAL A 207 9.20 -10.26 -7.22
CA VAL A 207 8.91 -11.66 -7.56
C VAL A 207 10.16 -12.50 -7.31
N ARG A 208 10.03 -13.61 -6.58
CA ARG A 208 11.14 -14.53 -6.40
C ARG A 208 11.53 -15.15 -7.75
N ARG A 209 12.80 -15.12 -8.09
CA ARG A 209 13.32 -15.40 -9.45
C ARG A 209 13.01 -16.80 -9.95
N ASP A 210 12.94 -17.80 -9.08
CA ASP A 210 12.58 -19.18 -9.43
C ASP A 210 11.13 -19.33 -9.92
N LEU A 211 10.27 -18.35 -9.61
CA LEU A 211 8.87 -18.30 -10.02
C LEU A 211 8.64 -17.53 -11.34
N ILE A 212 9.68 -16.87 -11.86
CA ILE A 212 9.59 -16.12 -13.12
C ILE A 212 9.77 -17.11 -14.28
N LYS A 213 8.64 -17.50 -14.88
CA LYS A 213 8.61 -18.44 -16.01
C LYS A 213 7.80 -17.87 -17.17
N ASP A 214 8.14 -18.26 -18.39
CA ASP A 214 7.33 -17.94 -19.56
C ASP A 214 6.24 -19.01 -19.74
N TYR A 215 5.01 -18.55 -19.87
CA TYR A 215 3.84 -19.39 -20.04
C TYR A 215 3.15 -19.06 -21.37
N PRO A 216 3.23 -19.93 -22.40
CA PRO A 216 2.72 -19.64 -23.74
C PRO A 216 1.22 -19.30 -23.81
N ARG A 217 0.43 -19.74 -22.82
CA ARG A 217 -1.01 -19.48 -22.75
C ARG A 217 -1.36 -18.14 -22.06
N VAL A 218 -0.39 -17.53 -21.37
CA VAL A 218 -0.58 -16.23 -20.70
C VAL A 218 -0.19 -15.12 -21.67
N PRO A 219 -1.02 -14.08 -21.88
CA PRO A 219 -0.64 -12.95 -22.70
C PRO A 219 0.67 -12.33 -22.18
N LYS A 220 1.63 -12.09 -23.09
CA LYS A 220 2.99 -11.64 -22.69
C LYS A 220 3.01 -10.43 -21.78
N PHE A 221 2.11 -9.48 -22.00
CA PHE A 221 1.99 -8.30 -21.15
C PHE A 221 1.61 -8.62 -19.70
N LEU A 222 1.04 -9.79 -19.44
CA LEU A 222 0.63 -10.25 -18.12
C LEU A 222 1.61 -11.28 -17.51
N THR A 223 2.75 -11.57 -18.19
CA THR A 223 3.77 -12.47 -17.65
C THR A 223 4.87 -11.69 -16.94
N TYR A 224 5.27 -12.13 -15.74
CA TYR A 224 6.44 -11.56 -15.07
C TYR A 224 7.73 -11.78 -15.87
N ALA A 225 7.82 -12.88 -16.62
CA ALA A 225 8.98 -13.18 -17.45
C ALA A 225 9.24 -12.12 -18.52
N ALA A 226 8.21 -11.63 -19.21
CA ALA A 226 8.38 -10.60 -20.23
C ALA A 226 8.86 -9.26 -19.62
N HIS A 227 8.31 -8.89 -18.49
CA HIS A 227 8.73 -7.69 -17.77
C HIS A 227 10.12 -7.81 -17.15
N ALA A 228 10.47 -8.97 -16.59
CA ALA A 228 11.81 -9.22 -16.04
C ALA A 228 12.89 -9.20 -17.12
N ALA A 229 12.65 -9.85 -18.27
CA ALA A 229 13.57 -9.86 -19.40
C ALA A 229 13.82 -8.46 -20.00
N ALA A 230 12.83 -7.57 -19.91
CA ALA A 230 12.91 -6.20 -20.39
C ALA A 230 13.23 -5.18 -19.29
N ASN A 231 13.66 -5.61 -18.11
CA ASN A 231 13.90 -4.74 -16.94
C ASN A 231 12.74 -3.77 -16.70
N SER A 232 11.49 -4.24 -16.74
CA SER A 232 10.24 -3.47 -16.63
C SER A 232 9.95 -2.49 -17.79
N LEU A 233 10.75 -2.48 -18.84
CA LEU A 233 10.59 -1.62 -20.03
C LEU A 233 10.00 -2.40 -21.22
N PHE A 234 9.20 -3.42 -20.96
CA PHE A 234 8.51 -4.22 -22.01
C PHE A 234 7.58 -3.36 -22.86
N ASN A 235 6.92 -2.38 -22.27
CA ASN A 235 6.17 -1.30 -22.93
C ASN A 235 6.67 0.06 -22.49
N THR A 236 6.15 1.15 -23.05
CA THR A 236 6.41 2.50 -22.54
C THR A 236 5.87 2.62 -21.12
N PRO A 237 6.75 2.81 -20.11
CA PRO A 237 6.33 2.82 -18.72
C PRO A 237 5.72 4.17 -18.33
N PRO A 238 5.04 4.27 -17.19
CA PRO A 238 4.58 5.53 -16.62
C PRO A 238 5.78 6.33 -16.08
N THR A 239 6.50 7.04 -16.93
CA THR A 239 7.79 7.70 -16.65
C THR A 239 7.72 8.67 -15.48
N TRP A 240 6.64 9.47 -15.41
CA TRP A 240 6.42 10.41 -14.31
C TRP A 240 6.27 9.70 -12.96
N GLN A 241 5.53 8.61 -12.90
CA GLN A 241 5.32 7.86 -11.67
C GLN A 241 6.64 7.22 -11.19
N ILE A 242 7.45 6.72 -12.12
CA ILE A 242 8.77 6.15 -11.80
C ILE A 242 9.72 7.24 -11.28
N TYR A 243 9.76 8.40 -11.93
CA TYR A 243 10.53 9.55 -11.46
C TYR A 243 10.09 10.00 -10.05
N MET A 244 8.79 10.12 -9.82
CA MET A 244 8.27 10.49 -8.50
C MET A 244 8.57 9.42 -7.44
N LEU A 245 8.48 8.14 -7.81
CA LEU A 245 8.89 7.04 -6.93
C LEU A 245 10.37 7.13 -6.57
N ASN A 246 11.26 7.40 -7.54
CA ASN A 246 12.67 7.63 -7.29
C ASN A 246 12.89 8.72 -6.23
N LYS A 247 12.27 9.88 -6.40
CA LYS A 247 12.36 10.99 -5.44
C LYS A 247 11.85 10.62 -4.03
N VAL A 248 10.76 9.87 -3.94
CA VAL A 248 10.24 9.41 -2.64
C VAL A 248 11.16 8.37 -2.01
N LEU A 249 11.75 7.46 -2.78
CA LEU A 249 12.71 6.49 -2.25
C LEU A 249 13.97 7.17 -1.70
N HIS A 250 14.48 8.20 -2.39
CA HIS A 250 15.55 9.05 -1.84
C HIS A 250 15.13 9.71 -0.54
N TRP A 251 13.94 10.31 -0.50
CA TRP A 251 13.43 10.91 0.73
C TRP A 251 13.32 9.89 1.88
N ILE A 252 12.86 8.66 1.60
CA ILE A 252 12.83 7.58 2.60
C ILE A 252 14.26 7.27 3.10
N LYS A 253 15.22 7.14 2.19
CA LYS A 253 16.63 6.90 2.52
C LYS A 253 17.19 7.99 3.43
N ASP A 254 17.04 9.24 3.02
CA ASP A 254 17.57 10.42 3.71
C ASP A 254 16.89 10.66 5.07
N SER A 255 15.68 10.20 5.24
CA SER A 255 14.92 10.24 6.51
C SER A 255 15.29 9.14 7.51
N GLY A 256 16.20 8.21 7.15
CA GLY A 256 16.64 7.13 8.03
C GLY A 256 16.04 5.75 7.71
N GLY A 257 15.43 5.60 6.54
CA GLY A 257 14.95 4.33 6.00
C GLY A 257 13.71 3.78 6.70
N ILE A 258 13.45 2.49 6.49
CA ILE A 258 12.22 1.83 6.99
C ILE A 258 12.13 1.84 8.52
N ALA A 259 13.25 1.69 9.23
CA ALA A 259 13.23 1.68 10.70
C ALA A 259 12.72 3.01 11.29
N HIS A 260 13.07 4.14 10.66
CA HIS A 260 12.52 5.45 11.03
C HIS A 260 11.01 5.48 10.82
N PHE A 261 10.51 5.09 9.64
CA PHE A 261 9.09 5.13 9.33
C PHE A 261 8.26 4.10 10.10
N GLU A 262 8.83 2.97 10.50
CA GLU A 262 8.19 2.05 11.42
C GLU A 262 7.97 2.70 12.78
N SER A 263 9.00 3.34 13.34
CA SER A 263 8.89 4.07 14.59
C SER A 263 7.87 5.22 14.52
N GLU A 264 7.93 6.01 13.45
CA GLU A 264 6.96 7.09 13.17
C GLU A 264 5.52 6.58 13.06
N SER A 265 5.31 5.45 12.36
CA SER A 265 3.96 4.88 12.21
C SER A 265 3.39 4.39 13.54
N ILE A 266 4.24 3.81 14.39
CA ILE A 266 3.87 3.40 15.75
C ILE A 266 3.51 4.62 16.60
N ALA A 267 4.34 5.67 16.58
CA ALA A 267 4.09 6.89 17.34
C ALA A 267 2.80 7.59 16.90
N LYS A 268 2.63 7.84 15.60
CA LYS A 268 1.44 8.51 15.03
C LYS A 268 0.15 7.74 15.30
N SER A 269 0.16 6.43 15.05
CA SER A 269 -1.03 5.61 15.29
C SER A 269 -1.32 5.46 16.78
N GLY A 270 -0.28 5.35 17.60
CA GLY A 270 -0.39 5.28 19.05
C GLY A 270 -1.10 6.50 19.64
N LEU A 271 -0.67 7.72 19.26
CA LEU A 271 -1.31 8.96 19.70
C LEU A 271 -2.82 8.99 19.36
N LEU A 272 -3.18 8.61 18.14
CA LEU A 272 -4.58 8.68 17.70
C LEU A 272 -5.44 7.60 18.37
N TYR A 273 -4.93 6.37 18.50
CA TYR A 273 -5.65 5.30 19.19
C TYR A 273 -5.77 5.56 20.70
N ASP A 274 -4.72 6.08 21.34
CA ASP A 274 -4.77 6.45 22.74
C ASP A 274 -5.89 7.46 23.02
N TYR A 275 -5.99 8.50 22.20
CA TYR A 275 -7.08 9.46 22.29
C TYR A 275 -8.46 8.82 22.06
N ILE A 276 -8.61 7.96 21.05
CA ILE A 276 -9.89 7.28 20.76
C ILE A 276 -10.29 6.38 21.94
N ASP A 277 -9.37 5.60 22.49
CA ASP A 277 -9.64 4.62 23.55
C ASP A 277 -10.03 5.28 24.89
N HIS A 278 -9.54 6.51 25.16
CA HIS A 278 -9.91 7.30 26.34
C HIS A 278 -11.12 8.22 26.09
N SER A 279 -11.66 8.26 24.89
CA SER A 279 -12.81 9.09 24.54
C SER A 279 -14.12 8.40 24.86
N ASN A 280 -15.08 9.12 25.45
CA ASN A 280 -16.46 8.66 25.56
C ASN A 280 -17.29 8.95 24.30
N TYR A 281 -16.69 9.62 23.30
CA TYR A 281 -17.37 10.07 22.09
C TYR A 281 -16.96 9.31 20.84
N TYR A 282 -15.70 8.87 20.75
CA TYR A 282 -15.21 8.12 19.60
C TYR A 282 -15.02 6.65 19.91
N GLN A 283 -15.21 5.80 18.90
CA GLN A 283 -15.01 4.35 19.01
C GLN A 283 -14.21 3.82 17.83
N ASN A 284 -13.38 2.82 18.08
CA ASN A 284 -12.74 2.00 17.06
C ASN A 284 -13.18 0.54 17.23
N ASP A 285 -13.68 -0.08 16.15
CA ASP A 285 -14.21 -1.45 16.21
C ASP A 285 -13.12 -2.52 16.09
N VAL A 286 -11.90 -2.14 15.69
CA VAL A 286 -10.79 -3.09 15.51
C VAL A 286 -10.12 -3.35 16.85
N PRO A 287 -10.02 -4.62 17.28
CA PRO A 287 -9.30 -4.98 18.49
C PRO A 287 -7.84 -4.52 18.44
N PRO A 288 -7.25 -4.09 19.58
CA PRO A 288 -5.89 -3.52 19.60
C PRO A 288 -4.81 -4.38 18.93
N ALA A 289 -4.94 -5.72 19.00
CA ALA A 289 -4.00 -6.66 18.37
C ALA A 289 -3.95 -6.54 16.83
N TYR A 290 -5.03 -6.09 16.20
CA TYR A 290 -5.18 -6.06 14.74
C TYR A 290 -5.22 -4.63 14.16
N ARG A 291 -5.09 -3.60 14.99
CA ARG A 291 -5.18 -2.19 14.55
C ARG A 291 -4.08 -1.80 13.58
N SER A 292 -4.45 -1.14 12.50
CA SER A 292 -3.54 -0.61 11.48
C SER A 292 -2.70 0.55 12.02
N ARG A 293 -1.40 0.55 11.69
CA ARG A 293 -0.50 1.67 11.96
C ARG A 293 -0.53 2.77 10.88
N THR A 294 -1.25 2.53 9.78
CA THR A 294 -1.31 3.46 8.64
C THR A 294 -2.70 3.95 8.30
N ASN A 295 -3.75 3.20 8.66
CA ASN A 295 -5.14 3.56 8.37
C ASN A 295 -5.98 3.40 9.65
N VAL A 296 -6.10 4.46 10.41
CA VAL A 296 -6.89 4.49 11.64
C VAL A 296 -8.35 4.76 11.28
N THR A 297 -9.24 3.82 11.61
CA THR A 297 -10.68 3.97 11.46
C THR A 297 -11.32 4.31 12.80
N PHE A 298 -12.35 5.10 12.79
CA PHE A 298 -13.14 5.38 14.00
C PHE A 298 -14.52 5.91 13.62
N ARG A 299 -15.41 5.99 14.60
CA ARG A 299 -16.74 6.54 14.42
C ARG A 299 -17.15 7.39 15.61
N THR A 300 -18.10 8.27 15.39
CA THR A 300 -18.83 9.04 16.39
C THR A 300 -20.07 8.23 16.83
N PRO A 301 -20.90 8.73 17.78
CA PRO A 301 -22.09 8.00 18.23
C PRO A 301 -23.15 7.72 17.15
N SER A 302 -23.14 8.42 16.02
CA SER A 302 -24.07 8.13 14.91
C SER A 302 -23.50 8.41 13.53
N PRO A 303 -24.02 7.78 12.46
CA PRO A 303 -23.58 8.02 11.08
C PRO A 303 -23.80 9.47 10.61
N GLU A 304 -24.79 10.18 11.16
CA GLU A 304 -25.05 11.58 10.87
C GLU A 304 -23.93 12.46 11.44
N LEU A 305 -23.46 12.15 12.65
CA LEU A 305 -22.33 12.82 13.29
C LEU A 305 -21.01 12.50 12.59
N ASP A 306 -20.81 11.26 12.11
CA ASP A 306 -19.67 10.91 11.24
C ASP A 306 -19.65 11.81 10.01
N THR A 307 -20.82 11.97 9.36
CA THR A 307 -20.96 12.80 8.16
C THR A 307 -20.65 14.27 8.46
N ARG A 308 -21.18 14.79 9.55
CA ARG A 308 -20.93 16.16 9.99
C ARG A 308 -19.44 16.36 10.33
N PHE A 309 -18.81 15.41 11.00
CA PHE A 309 -17.40 15.47 11.39
C PHE A 309 -16.49 15.74 10.18
N TRP A 310 -16.54 14.89 9.14
CA TRP A 310 -15.64 15.05 8.00
C TRP A 310 -16.02 16.24 7.10
N GLN A 311 -17.30 16.65 7.04
CA GLN A 311 -17.73 17.85 6.32
C GLN A 311 -17.24 19.12 7.00
N GLU A 312 -17.31 19.21 8.33
CA GLU A 312 -16.83 20.36 9.10
C GLU A 312 -15.29 20.39 9.21
N ALA A 313 -14.61 19.26 9.07
CA ALA A 313 -13.15 19.16 9.06
C ALA A 313 -12.52 19.77 7.80
N GLU A 314 -13.17 19.62 6.63
CA GLU A 314 -12.59 20.02 5.35
C GLU A 314 -12.27 21.51 5.27
N PRO A 315 -13.17 22.46 5.62
CA PRO A 315 -12.86 23.89 5.64
C PRO A 315 -11.83 24.28 6.71
N GLN A 316 -11.52 23.40 7.67
CA GLN A 316 -10.50 23.63 8.70
C GLN A 316 -9.13 23.05 8.30
N GLY A 317 -8.98 22.57 7.07
CA GLY A 317 -7.72 22.11 6.53
C GLY A 317 -7.45 20.61 6.72
N PHE A 318 -8.49 19.78 6.96
CA PHE A 318 -8.38 18.33 7.05
C PHE A 318 -9.16 17.67 5.89
N ALA A 319 -8.44 17.18 4.87
CA ALA A 319 -9.07 16.50 3.75
C ALA A 319 -9.05 14.99 3.88
N GLY A 320 -10.02 14.30 3.27
CA GLY A 320 -10.00 12.86 3.07
C GLY A 320 -10.35 12.00 4.28
N LEU A 321 -11.00 12.56 5.30
CA LEU A 321 -11.40 11.85 6.53
C LEU A 321 -12.64 10.97 6.35
N LYS A 322 -13.41 11.12 5.27
CA LYS A 322 -14.59 10.29 5.02
C LYS A 322 -14.21 8.82 4.93
N GLY A 323 -14.87 7.99 5.73
CA GLY A 323 -14.73 6.53 5.67
C GLY A 323 -15.17 5.94 4.33
N HIS A 324 -14.85 4.68 4.10
CA HIS A 324 -15.22 4.03 2.85
C HIS A 324 -16.74 3.78 2.78
N LYS A 325 -17.33 3.94 1.59
CA LYS A 325 -18.78 3.82 1.36
C LYS A 325 -19.43 2.50 1.85
N LEU A 326 -18.64 1.44 2.00
CA LEU A 326 -19.14 0.13 2.45
C LEU A 326 -19.14 -0.02 3.96
N LEU A 327 -18.27 0.66 4.70
CA LEU A 327 -18.18 0.56 6.16
C LEU A 327 -18.64 1.83 6.88
N GLY A 328 -18.72 2.97 6.18
CA GLY A 328 -19.05 4.26 6.81
C GLY A 328 -17.92 4.76 7.70
N GLY A 329 -18.29 5.52 8.74
CA GLY A 329 -17.36 6.03 9.74
C GLY A 329 -16.40 7.10 9.21
N ILE A 330 -15.30 7.23 9.92
CA ILE A 330 -14.20 8.15 9.63
C ILE A 330 -12.93 7.33 9.47
N ARG A 331 -12.03 7.75 8.58
CA ARG A 331 -10.74 7.11 8.40
C ARG A 331 -9.64 8.13 8.20
N ALA A 332 -8.65 8.09 9.07
CA ALA A 332 -7.41 8.85 8.94
C ALA A 332 -6.30 7.95 8.37
N SER A 333 -5.87 8.22 7.14
CA SER A 333 -4.70 7.56 6.54
C SER A 333 -3.45 8.37 6.87
N ILE A 334 -2.60 7.82 7.71
CA ILE A 334 -1.42 8.48 8.31
C ILE A 334 -0.11 7.87 7.80
N TYR A 335 0.00 7.75 6.48
CA TYR A 335 1.17 7.20 5.79
C TYR A 335 2.47 7.94 6.12
N ASN A 336 3.59 7.49 5.54
CA ASN A 336 4.93 8.03 5.84
C ASN A 336 5.00 9.55 5.74
N ALA A 337 4.43 10.14 4.69
CA ALA A 337 4.49 11.58 4.45
C ALA A 337 3.53 12.44 5.30
N MET A 338 2.64 11.82 6.10
CA MET A 338 1.81 12.56 7.06
C MET A 338 2.67 12.91 8.28
N PRO A 339 2.92 14.19 8.56
CA PRO A 339 3.69 14.58 9.74
C PRO A 339 2.91 14.31 11.03
N ILE A 340 3.62 14.07 12.13
CA ILE A 340 3.01 13.88 13.46
C ILE A 340 2.13 15.07 13.85
N ALA A 341 2.55 16.29 13.52
CA ALA A 341 1.77 17.50 13.73
C ALA A 341 0.37 17.47 13.07
N GLY A 342 0.22 16.73 11.96
CA GLY A 342 -1.09 16.54 11.32
C GLY A 342 -2.00 15.64 12.15
N VAL A 343 -1.44 14.63 12.82
CA VAL A 343 -2.17 13.75 13.73
C VAL A 343 -2.55 14.49 15.00
N GLU A 344 -1.64 15.28 15.57
CA GLU A 344 -1.90 16.14 16.74
C GLU A 344 -3.02 17.15 16.44
N ALA A 345 -2.95 17.84 15.31
CA ALA A 345 -3.99 18.77 14.88
C ALA A 345 -5.35 18.09 14.67
N LEU A 346 -5.36 16.85 14.18
CA LEU A 346 -6.60 16.07 14.08
C LEU A 346 -7.17 15.75 15.46
N ILE A 347 -6.34 15.39 16.44
CA ILE A 347 -6.76 15.13 17.82
C ILE A 347 -7.36 16.39 18.45
N ASP A 348 -6.73 17.56 18.28
CA ASP A 348 -7.27 18.84 18.79
C ASP A 348 -8.64 19.16 18.17
N TYR A 349 -8.80 18.89 16.86
CA TYR A 349 -10.09 19.00 16.19
C TYR A 349 -11.12 18.01 16.78
N MET A 350 -10.73 16.75 17.00
CA MET A 350 -11.59 15.72 17.60
C MET A 350 -12.05 16.15 19.02
N GLN A 351 -11.17 16.71 19.83
CA GLN A 351 -11.51 17.25 21.16
C GLN A 351 -12.57 18.35 21.07
N THR A 352 -12.37 19.27 20.14
CA THR A 352 -13.31 20.38 19.90
C THR A 352 -14.70 19.88 19.48
N VAL A 353 -14.76 18.86 18.61
CA VAL A 353 -16.02 18.26 18.16
C VAL A 353 -16.70 17.51 19.31
N ALA A 354 -15.97 16.72 20.09
CA ALA A 354 -16.51 15.99 21.23
C ALA A 354 -17.11 16.95 22.28
N ALA A 355 -16.39 18.03 22.64
CA ALA A 355 -16.86 19.02 23.58
C ALA A 355 -18.14 19.77 23.15
N LYS A 356 -18.35 19.93 21.84
CA LYS A 356 -19.58 20.57 21.30
C LYS A 356 -20.80 19.64 21.29
N ASN A 357 -20.61 18.34 21.40
CA ASN A 357 -21.67 17.33 21.27
C ASN A 357 -21.81 16.47 22.55
N ALA A 358 -21.07 16.80 23.62
CA ALA A 358 -21.20 16.22 24.98
C ALA A 358 -22.40 16.88 25.78
#